data_95502a8a7915ad0d452a5a17ad16e7eb
#
_entry.id   95502a8a7915ad0d452a5a17ad16e7eb
#
_cell.length_a   1.000
_cell.length_b   1.000
_cell.length_c   1.000
_cell.angle_alpha   90.00
_cell.angle_beta   90.00
_cell.angle_gamma   90.00
#
_symmetry.space_group_name_H-M   'P 1'
#
loop_
_entity.id
_entity.type
_entity.pdbx_description
1 polymer ?
#
loop_
_entity_poly.entity_id
_entity_poly.type
_entity_poly.pdbx_seq_one_letter_code
_entity_poly.pdbx_strand_id
1 'polypeptide(L)'
;MFTQNKCLVPYCKNNALSSFDKDGNLTKEKNYCLEHIPNPGKSKEDIYKYINSTQTIVGLNASGIIFTNIDFSNKRFYGCNFSHCTFSNIQSSELRLKMCIFDFANFTDCNFIKSNIMFSSFSGCTFSHTLFTT
;
A
#
# COMPACT_ATOMS: atom_id res chain seq x y z
N MET A 1 -13.49 2.47 -7.84
CA MET A 1 -13.86 2.13 -6.45
C MET A 1 -13.08 0.91 -6.01
N PHE A 2 -12.46 0.97 -4.86
CA PHE A 2 -11.78 -0.20 -4.32
C PHE A 2 -12.71 -0.99 -3.41
N THR A 3 -12.42 -2.28 -3.26
CA THR A 3 -13.19 -3.17 -2.41
C THR A 3 -12.41 -3.42 -1.13
N GLN A 4 -13.04 -3.16 0.03
CA GLN A 4 -12.46 -3.52 1.31
C GLN A 4 -12.81 -4.96 1.63
N ASN A 5 -11.80 -5.78 1.81
CA ASN A 5 -11.96 -7.16 2.25
C ASN A 5 -11.52 -7.27 3.69
N LYS A 6 -12.33 -7.92 4.51
CA LYS A 6 -11.99 -8.16 5.90
C LYS A 6 -11.19 -9.43 6.05
N CYS A 7 -10.36 -9.47 7.10
CA CYS A 7 -9.58 -10.63 7.46
C CYS A 7 -10.45 -11.89 7.57
N LEU A 8 -9.94 -13.02 7.13
CA LEU A 8 -10.66 -14.30 7.19
C LEU A 8 -10.88 -14.82 8.61
N VAL A 9 -10.13 -14.35 9.60
CA VAL A 9 -10.36 -14.75 10.98
C VAL A 9 -11.72 -14.25 11.43
N PRO A 10 -12.61 -15.12 11.96
CA PRO A 10 -13.93 -14.70 12.43
C PRO A 10 -13.83 -13.56 13.43
N TYR A 11 -14.70 -12.56 13.24
CA TYR A 11 -14.78 -11.36 14.07
C TYR A 11 -13.58 -10.41 14.00
N CYS A 12 -12.56 -10.71 13.22
CA CYS A 12 -11.46 -9.76 12.97
C CYS A 12 -11.94 -8.69 12.00
N LYS A 13 -11.79 -7.42 12.40
CA LYS A 13 -12.24 -6.28 11.60
C LYS A 13 -11.11 -5.65 10.79
N ASN A 14 -9.90 -6.18 10.87
CA ASN A 14 -8.77 -5.65 10.12
C ASN A 14 -8.94 -5.92 8.63
N ASN A 15 -8.34 -5.07 7.81
CA ASN A 15 -8.33 -5.25 6.38
C ASN A 15 -7.41 -6.40 5.98
N ALA A 16 -7.87 -7.27 5.10
CA ALA A 16 -7.05 -8.36 4.59
C ALA A 16 -5.99 -7.83 3.62
N LEU A 17 -4.88 -8.52 3.56
CA LEU A 17 -3.87 -8.27 2.53
C LEU A 17 -4.31 -8.88 1.20
N SER A 18 -3.77 -8.35 0.10
CA SER A 18 -3.99 -8.95 -1.21
C SER A 18 -3.37 -10.34 -1.30
N SER A 19 -3.96 -11.18 -2.14
CA SER A 19 -3.44 -12.50 -2.47
C SER A 19 -2.80 -12.49 -3.84
N PHE A 20 -1.78 -13.32 -4.02
CA PHE A 20 -1.07 -13.45 -5.29
C PHE A 20 -1.02 -14.92 -5.70
N ASP A 21 -1.11 -15.17 -7.01
CA ASP A 21 -0.96 -16.53 -7.51
C ASP A 21 0.54 -16.90 -7.59
N LYS A 22 0.82 -18.12 -8.05
CA LYS A 22 2.19 -18.62 -8.15
C LYS A 22 3.07 -17.82 -9.12
N ASP A 23 2.45 -17.12 -10.07
CA ASP A 23 3.17 -16.29 -11.04
C ASP A 23 3.34 -14.85 -10.57
N GLY A 24 2.89 -14.53 -9.34
CA GLY A 24 3.00 -13.21 -8.78
C GLY A 24 1.90 -12.24 -9.19
N ASN A 25 0.85 -12.71 -9.84
CA ASN A 25 -0.27 -11.88 -10.25
C ASN A 25 -1.24 -11.67 -9.10
N LEU A 26 -1.78 -10.45 -9.02
CA LEU A 26 -2.79 -10.11 -8.03
C LEU A 26 -4.08 -10.89 -8.30
N THR A 27 -4.63 -11.50 -7.25
CA THR A 27 -5.89 -12.24 -7.35
C THR A 27 -6.97 -11.57 -6.50
N LYS A 28 -8.22 -12.04 -6.66
CA LYS A 28 -9.35 -11.58 -5.85
C LYS A 28 -9.67 -12.52 -4.71
N GLU A 29 -8.81 -13.47 -4.42
CA GLU A 29 -9.04 -14.41 -3.33
C GLU A 29 -9.00 -13.71 -1.97
N LYS A 30 -9.85 -14.18 -1.06
CA LYS A 30 -9.88 -13.67 0.30
C LYS A 30 -8.63 -14.09 1.05
N ASN A 31 -8.23 -13.27 2.02
CA ASN A 31 -6.99 -13.49 2.75
C ASN A 31 -7.11 -13.02 4.20
N TYR A 32 -6.03 -13.15 4.92
CA TYR A 32 -5.88 -12.69 6.29
C TYR A 32 -5.26 -11.29 6.34
N CYS A 33 -5.47 -10.60 7.44
CA CYS A 33 -4.75 -9.36 7.71
C CYS A 33 -3.30 -9.66 8.09
N LEU A 34 -2.49 -8.61 8.20
CA LEU A 34 -1.07 -8.76 8.54
C LEU A 34 -0.84 -9.47 9.88
N GLU A 35 -1.72 -9.25 10.87
CA GLU A 35 -1.60 -9.87 12.19
C GLU A 35 -1.91 -11.38 12.19
N HIS A 36 -2.71 -11.86 11.26
CA HIS A 36 -3.19 -13.23 11.23
C HIS A 36 -2.63 -14.07 10.09
N ILE A 37 -1.95 -13.44 9.14
CA ILE A 37 -1.43 -14.18 7.99
C ILE A 37 -0.33 -15.15 8.43
N PRO A 38 -0.32 -16.39 7.89
CA PRO A 38 0.63 -17.42 8.37
C PRO A 38 2.10 -17.06 8.15
N ASN A 39 2.40 -16.33 7.07
CA ASN A 39 3.79 -15.96 6.76
C ASN A 39 3.84 -14.50 6.33
N PRO A 40 3.90 -13.55 7.28
CA PRO A 40 3.90 -12.14 6.94
C PRO A 40 5.12 -11.70 6.13
N GLY A 41 6.27 -12.32 6.34
CA GLY A 41 7.47 -12.01 5.56
C GLY A 41 7.30 -12.34 4.08
N LYS A 42 6.67 -13.47 3.78
CA LYS A 42 6.36 -13.87 2.41
C LYS A 42 5.36 -12.92 1.77
N SER A 43 4.34 -12.53 2.50
CA SER A 43 3.33 -11.58 2.02
C SER A 43 3.93 -10.23 1.69
N LYS A 44 4.82 -9.73 2.55
CA LYS A 44 5.55 -8.49 2.30
C LYS A 44 6.41 -8.59 1.03
N GLU A 45 7.11 -9.70 0.89
CA GLU A 45 7.94 -9.95 -0.29
C GLU A 45 7.11 -9.96 -1.57
N ASP A 46 5.97 -10.64 -1.55
CA ASP A 46 5.06 -10.70 -2.70
C ASP A 46 4.54 -9.32 -3.08
N ILE A 47 4.18 -8.51 -2.09
CA ILE A 47 3.71 -7.14 -2.33
C ILE A 47 4.83 -6.29 -2.93
N TYR A 48 6.05 -6.37 -2.39
CA TYR A 48 7.20 -5.64 -2.91
C TYR A 48 7.49 -6.02 -4.37
N LYS A 49 7.51 -7.33 -4.66
CA LYS A 49 7.72 -7.82 -6.02
C LYS A 49 6.67 -7.30 -6.99
N TYR A 50 5.41 -7.37 -6.57
CA TYR A 50 4.31 -6.90 -7.40
C TYR A 50 4.45 -5.42 -7.73
N ILE A 51 4.71 -4.60 -6.72
CA ILE A 51 4.90 -3.16 -6.93
C ILE A 51 6.10 -2.90 -7.84
N ASN A 52 7.22 -3.58 -7.61
CA ASN A 52 8.43 -3.35 -8.40
C ASN A 52 8.28 -3.76 -9.86
N SER A 53 7.44 -4.74 -10.14
CA SER A 53 7.26 -5.27 -11.50
C SER A 53 6.06 -4.69 -12.25
N THR A 54 5.30 -3.78 -11.62
CA THR A 54 4.04 -3.29 -12.19
C THR A 54 4.03 -1.77 -12.17
N GLN A 55 3.69 -1.14 -13.27
CA GLN A 55 3.61 0.32 -13.33
C GLN A 55 2.26 0.85 -12.86
N THR A 56 1.16 0.24 -13.28
CA THR A 56 -0.19 0.62 -12.88
C THR A 56 -0.76 -0.44 -11.97
N ILE A 57 -0.98 -0.09 -10.71
CA ILE A 57 -1.41 -1.01 -9.67
C ILE A 57 -2.82 -0.64 -9.25
N VAL A 58 -3.77 -1.57 -9.42
CA VAL A 58 -5.18 -1.34 -9.15
C VAL A 58 -5.65 -2.30 -8.05
N GLY A 59 -6.26 -1.75 -7.01
CA GLY A 59 -6.92 -2.55 -5.99
C GLY A 59 -6.01 -3.33 -5.07
N LEU A 60 -4.75 -2.93 -4.93
CA LEU A 60 -3.82 -3.58 -3.99
C LEU A 60 -4.23 -3.26 -2.55
N ASN A 61 -4.31 -4.29 -1.72
CA ASN A 61 -4.54 -4.17 -0.28
C ASN A 61 -3.25 -4.51 0.46
N ALA A 62 -2.64 -3.49 1.08
CA ALA A 62 -1.35 -3.62 1.76
C ALA A 62 -1.39 -3.07 3.19
N SER A 63 -2.55 -3.04 3.80
CA SER A 63 -2.74 -2.43 5.12
C SER A 63 -1.76 -2.97 6.16
N GLY A 64 -1.05 -2.07 6.83
CA GLY A 64 -0.11 -2.39 7.90
C GLY A 64 1.31 -2.71 7.44
N ILE A 65 1.56 -2.82 6.16
CA ILE A 65 2.90 -3.15 5.64
C ILE A 65 3.86 -1.99 5.88
N ILE A 66 5.11 -2.33 6.18
CA ILE A 66 6.20 -1.36 6.30
C ILE A 66 6.95 -1.30 4.97
N PHE A 67 6.91 -0.12 4.34
CA PHE A 67 7.62 0.13 3.09
C PHE A 67 8.86 1.00 3.37
N THR A 68 10.03 0.48 3.02
CA THR A 68 11.28 1.22 3.18
C THR A 68 12.17 0.98 1.97
N ASN A 69 12.87 2.02 1.54
CA ASN A 69 13.83 1.95 0.44
C ASN A 69 13.24 1.39 -0.87
N ILE A 70 11.93 1.55 -1.06
CA ILE A 70 11.25 1.15 -2.29
C ILE A 70 11.03 2.39 -3.15
N ASP A 71 11.14 2.24 -4.46
CA ASP A 71 10.96 3.35 -5.39
C ASP A 71 9.56 3.31 -6.00
N PHE A 72 8.78 4.35 -5.74
CA PHE A 72 7.45 4.53 -6.32
C PHE A 72 7.45 5.46 -7.54
N SER A 73 8.61 5.83 -8.06
CA SER A 73 8.68 6.76 -9.18
C SER A 73 7.93 6.23 -10.40
N ASN A 74 7.14 7.11 -11.02
CA ASN A 74 6.34 6.82 -12.21
C ASN A 74 5.28 5.73 -12.01
N LYS A 75 4.99 5.37 -10.77
CA LYS A 75 3.96 4.39 -10.47
C LYS A 75 2.59 5.05 -10.38
N ARG A 76 1.55 4.29 -10.71
CA ARG A 76 0.16 4.71 -10.61
C ARG A 76 -0.56 3.74 -9.70
N PHE A 77 -1.10 4.25 -8.60
CA PHE A 77 -1.89 3.44 -7.67
C PHE A 77 -3.33 3.92 -7.72
N TYR A 78 -4.24 3.03 -8.08
CA TYR A 78 -5.67 3.32 -8.18
C TYR A 78 -6.46 2.40 -7.26
N GLY A 79 -7.23 2.98 -6.35
CA GLY A 79 -8.11 2.22 -5.46
C GLY A 79 -7.35 1.28 -4.52
N CYS A 80 -6.14 1.65 -4.12
CA CYS A 80 -5.31 0.84 -3.24
C CYS A 80 -5.50 1.22 -1.78
N ASN A 81 -5.33 0.25 -0.88
CA ASN A 81 -5.45 0.47 0.55
C ASN A 81 -4.07 0.33 1.21
N PHE A 82 -3.53 1.47 1.66
CA PHE A 82 -2.28 1.57 2.40
C PHE A 82 -2.51 2.06 3.83
N SER A 83 -3.70 1.83 4.38
CA SER A 83 -4.00 2.24 5.74
C SER A 83 -3.06 1.57 6.73
N HIS A 84 -2.69 2.29 7.79
CA HIS A 84 -1.80 1.81 8.84
C HIS A 84 -0.40 1.40 8.35
N CYS A 85 -0.04 1.74 7.12
CA CYS A 85 1.30 1.47 6.61
C CYS A 85 2.33 2.42 7.20
N THR A 86 3.58 1.99 7.23
CA THR A 86 4.72 2.84 7.52
C THR A 86 5.53 3.02 6.26
N PHE A 87 5.85 4.26 5.93
CA PHE A 87 6.70 4.60 4.78
C PHE A 87 7.93 5.31 5.31
N SER A 88 9.12 4.78 5.03
CA SER A 88 10.37 5.39 5.49
C SER A 88 11.45 5.34 4.42
N ASN A 89 12.26 6.39 4.37
CA ASN A 89 13.39 6.49 3.43
C ASN A 89 12.98 6.24 1.99
N ILE A 90 11.94 6.95 1.53
CA ILE A 90 11.44 6.80 0.16
C ILE A 90 11.67 8.11 -0.59
N GLN A 91 12.35 7.99 -1.74
CA GLN A 91 12.59 9.11 -2.66
C GLN A 91 11.96 8.74 -3.98
N SER A 92 10.84 9.38 -4.32
CA SER A 92 10.11 9.04 -5.53
C SER A 92 9.65 10.29 -6.26
N SER A 93 9.62 10.23 -7.57
CA SER A 93 9.10 11.31 -8.40
C SER A 93 8.00 10.82 -9.34
N GLU A 94 7.06 11.72 -9.62
CA GLU A 94 5.96 11.47 -10.54
C GLU A 94 5.08 10.29 -10.14
N LEU A 95 4.83 10.16 -8.84
CA LEU A 95 3.87 9.22 -8.29
C LEU A 95 2.44 9.72 -8.54
N ARG A 96 1.56 8.84 -8.98
CA ARG A 96 0.14 9.16 -9.16
C ARG A 96 -0.71 8.28 -8.25
N LEU A 97 -1.57 8.94 -7.47
CA LEU A 97 -2.50 8.27 -6.56
C LEU A 97 -3.91 8.71 -6.91
N LYS A 98 -4.82 7.76 -7.04
CA LYS A 98 -6.24 8.04 -7.24
C LYS A 98 -7.10 7.08 -6.42
N MET A 99 -7.98 7.64 -5.61
CA MET A 99 -8.89 6.88 -4.76
C MET A 99 -8.16 5.87 -3.86
N CYS A 100 -7.02 6.27 -3.32
CA CYS A 100 -6.24 5.44 -2.40
C CYS A 100 -6.50 5.86 -0.96
N ILE A 101 -6.32 4.92 -0.03
CA ILE A 101 -6.47 5.16 1.40
C ILE A 101 -5.12 5.00 2.07
N PHE A 102 -4.70 6.06 2.77
CA PHE A 102 -3.48 6.07 3.60
C PHE A 102 -3.81 6.37 5.05
N ASP A 103 -5.05 6.16 5.47
CA ASP A 103 -5.50 6.52 6.81
C ASP A 103 -4.64 5.85 7.88
N PHE A 104 -4.21 6.65 8.86
CA PHE A 104 -3.36 6.20 9.98
C PHE A 104 -1.98 5.71 9.55
N ALA A 105 -1.51 6.09 8.37
CA ALA A 105 -0.15 5.78 7.93
C ALA A 105 0.86 6.73 8.57
N ASN A 106 2.10 6.28 8.65
CA ASN A 106 3.23 7.07 9.14
C ASN A 106 4.24 7.25 8.02
N PHE A 107 4.65 8.50 7.78
CA PHE A 107 5.64 8.84 6.76
C PHE A 107 6.84 9.48 7.46
N THR A 108 8.02 8.92 7.28
CA THR A 108 9.27 9.41 7.85
C THR A 108 10.36 9.46 6.78
N ASP A 109 11.01 10.62 6.65
CA ASP A 109 12.11 10.79 5.69
C ASP A 109 11.71 10.41 4.27
N CYS A 110 10.54 10.87 3.82
CA CYS A 110 10.01 10.60 2.50
C CYS A 110 9.92 11.87 1.68
N ASN A 111 10.32 11.80 0.41
CA ASN A 111 10.11 12.89 -0.55
C ASN A 111 9.38 12.35 -1.77
N PHE A 112 8.23 12.93 -2.04
CA PHE A 112 7.41 12.58 -3.21
C PHE A 112 7.33 13.82 -4.10
N ILE A 113 8.22 13.87 -5.09
CA ILE A 113 8.40 15.04 -5.96
C ILE A 113 7.52 14.92 -7.20
N LYS A 114 6.83 16.01 -7.55
CA LYS A 114 5.94 16.04 -8.71
C LYS A 114 4.86 14.97 -8.64
N SER A 115 4.29 14.78 -7.45
CA SER A 115 3.22 13.82 -7.26
C SER A 115 1.87 14.39 -7.69
N ASN A 116 0.98 13.52 -8.15
CA ASN A 116 -0.40 13.86 -8.48
C ASN A 116 -1.31 12.99 -7.62
N ILE A 117 -2.01 13.63 -6.68
CA ILE A 117 -2.84 12.94 -5.70
C ILE A 117 -4.29 13.38 -5.88
N MET A 118 -5.17 12.45 -6.20
CA MET A 118 -6.58 12.73 -6.45
C MET A 118 -7.48 11.80 -5.63
N PHE A 119 -8.48 12.37 -4.99
CA PHE A 119 -9.54 11.64 -4.27
C PHE A 119 -9.02 10.59 -3.30
N SER A 120 -7.91 10.88 -2.63
CA SER A 120 -7.27 9.97 -1.70
C SER A 120 -7.38 10.50 -0.28
N SER A 121 -7.35 9.59 0.70
CA SER A 121 -7.54 9.94 2.10
C SER A 121 -6.26 9.71 2.90
N PHE A 122 -5.91 10.70 3.74
CA PHE A 122 -4.75 10.67 4.63
C PHE A 122 -5.16 10.99 6.07
N SER A 123 -6.35 10.57 6.47
CA SER A 123 -6.86 10.84 7.83
C SER A 123 -5.99 10.19 8.88
N GLY A 124 -5.66 10.95 9.94
CA GLY A 124 -4.90 10.42 11.07
C GLY A 124 -3.44 10.06 10.77
N CYS A 125 -2.91 10.52 9.63
CA CYS A 125 -1.52 10.27 9.27
C CYS A 125 -0.57 11.10 10.12
N THR A 126 0.66 10.59 10.28
CA THR A 126 1.77 11.36 10.84
C THR A 126 2.84 11.53 9.77
N PHE A 127 3.43 12.71 9.73
CA PHE A 127 4.47 13.06 8.76
C PHE A 127 5.67 13.64 9.51
N SER A 128 6.85 13.06 9.30
CA SER A 128 8.10 13.56 9.87
C SER A 128 9.14 13.64 8.76
N HIS A 129 9.76 14.84 8.60
CA HIS A 129 10.78 15.07 7.57
C HIS A 129 10.32 14.56 6.20
N THR A 130 9.08 14.89 5.84
CA THR A 130 8.42 14.36 4.63
C THR A 130 7.89 15.51 3.79
N LEU A 131 8.08 15.41 2.48
CA LEU A 131 7.66 16.45 1.53
C LEU A 131 6.87 15.82 0.39
N PHE A 132 5.74 16.44 0.08
CA PHE A 132 4.96 16.16 -1.12
C PHE A 132 4.96 17.42 -1.98
N THR A 133 5.39 17.32 -3.24
CA THR A 133 5.26 18.43 -4.20
C THR A 133 4.40 18.02 -5.37
N THR A 134 3.80 18.99 -6.02
CA THR A 134 2.99 18.78 -7.23
C THR A 134 3.73 19.22 -8.49
#